data_ba61194ad4f2fb70842a7837e4ca0320
#
_entry.id   ba61194ad4f2fb70842a7837e4ca0320
#
_cell.length_a   1.000
_cell.length_b   1.000
_cell.length_c   1.000
_cell.angle_alpha   90.00
_cell.angle_beta   90.00
_cell.angle_gamma   90.00
#
_symmetry.space_group_name_H-M   'P 1'
#
loop_
_entity.id
_entity.type
_entity.pdbx_description
1 polymer ?
#
loop_
_entity_poly.entity_id
_entity_poly.type
_entity_poly.pdbx_seq_one_letter_code
_entity_poly.pdbx_strand_id
1 'polypeptide(L)'
;SLARFKKLKVGLLDADIYGPSVPKMIGSKDKPESDGKKIETIKKYGLSTMSMGYMVNDENPIIWRGLMVMKAINEMIEKVNWGEADIMIIDMPPGTGDVQLTLTQKINITGSVLVSTPQDMALIDVVRGLKMFEKVKVPIYGIIENMSYFVAPDTGKEYQLYGESKTEAIAEKYDYEILAKLPHDPLLMEQCEKGHPLTDLFPEHKVSQMFIEMAEDI
;
A
#
# COMPACT_ATOMS: atom_id res chain seq x y z
N SER A 1 6.85 4.04 -8.67
CA SER A 1 7.05 5.38 -9.27
C SER A 1 8.12 6.19 -8.54
N LEU A 2 7.99 6.47 -7.24
CA LEU A 2 8.93 7.29 -6.45
C LEU A 2 10.40 6.86 -6.63
N ALA A 3 10.70 5.58 -6.49
CA ALA A 3 12.07 5.08 -6.63
C ALA A 3 12.62 5.24 -8.05
N ARG A 4 11.83 4.92 -9.07
CA ARG A 4 12.29 4.89 -10.45
C ARG A 4 12.32 6.27 -11.10
N PHE A 5 11.26 7.05 -10.96
CA PHE A 5 11.08 8.31 -11.69
C PHE A 5 11.54 9.52 -10.87
N LYS A 6 11.33 9.51 -9.57
CA LYS A 6 11.82 10.58 -8.67
C LYS A 6 13.23 10.32 -8.12
N LYS A 7 13.78 9.11 -8.33
CA LYS A 7 15.11 8.68 -7.85
C LYS A 7 15.27 8.74 -6.34
N LEU A 8 14.18 8.60 -5.60
CA LEU A 8 14.20 8.57 -4.14
C LEU A 8 14.62 7.18 -3.64
N LYS A 9 15.28 7.14 -2.49
CA LYS A 9 15.52 5.92 -1.71
C LYS A 9 14.23 5.58 -0.96
N VAL A 10 13.48 4.60 -1.46
CA VAL A 10 12.16 4.25 -0.92
C VAL A 10 12.23 2.99 -0.08
N GLY A 11 11.77 3.10 1.18
CA GLY A 11 11.45 1.96 2.03
C GLY A 11 9.97 1.59 1.88
N LEU A 12 9.67 0.29 1.85
CA LEU A 12 8.30 -0.23 1.82
C LEU A 12 8.13 -1.27 2.93
N LEU A 13 7.36 -0.91 3.94
CA LEU A 13 6.96 -1.79 5.05
C LEU A 13 5.57 -2.33 4.79
N ASP A 14 5.45 -3.65 4.63
CA ASP A 14 4.19 -4.38 4.65
C ASP A 14 3.85 -4.72 6.11
N ALA A 15 2.89 -4.01 6.66
CA ALA A 15 2.45 -4.17 8.04
C ALA A 15 1.21 -5.07 8.20
N ASP A 16 0.68 -5.62 7.09
CA ASP A 16 -0.38 -6.63 7.14
C ASP A 16 0.21 -8.03 7.41
N ILE A 17 0.30 -8.35 8.69
CA ILE A 17 0.86 -9.63 9.15
C ILE A 17 -0.05 -10.81 8.82
N TYR A 18 -1.35 -10.58 8.71
CA TYR A 18 -2.33 -11.64 8.45
C TYR A 18 -2.42 -12.02 6.97
N GLY A 19 -2.22 -11.05 6.08
CA GLY A 19 -2.31 -11.23 4.65
C GLY A 19 -1.18 -10.52 3.88
N PRO A 20 0.11 -10.80 4.20
CA PRO A 20 1.21 -10.08 3.60
C PRO A 20 1.27 -10.30 2.09
N SER A 21 1.21 -9.23 1.32
CA SER A 21 1.10 -9.26 -0.15
C SER A 21 2.36 -8.78 -0.88
N VAL A 22 3.16 -7.94 -0.26
CA VAL A 22 4.33 -7.30 -0.88
C VAL A 22 5.32 -8.31 -1.47
N PRO A 23 5.69 -9.43 -0.82
CA PRO A 23 6.61 -10.40 -1.41
C PRO A 23 6.13 -10.94 -2.76
N LYS A 24 4.83 -11.25 -2.88
CA LYS A 24 4.22 -11.71 -4.12
C LYS A 24 4.20 -10.59 -5.18
N MET A 25 3.78 -9.39 -4.80
CA MET A 25 3.61 -8.25 -5.71
C MET A 25 4.93 -7.76 -6.30
N ILE A 26 6.05 -7.93 -5.60
CA ILE A 26 7.38 -7.63 -6.13
C ILE A 26 8.13 -8.87 -6.64
N GLY A 27 7.52 -10.05 -6.55
CA GLY A 27 8.07 -11.31 -7.05
C GLY A 27 9.37 -11.71 -6.36
N SER A 28 9.50 -11.50 -5.04
CA SER A 28 10.67 -11.94 -4.28
C SER A 28 10.31 -13.08 -3.33
N LYS A 29 11.15 -14.12 -3.35
CA LYS A 29 11.13 -15.24 -2.42
C LYS A 29 12.35 -15.26 -1.49
N ASP A 30 13.15 -14.20 -1.55
CA ASP A 30 14.35 -14.08 -0.75
C ASP A 30 13.98 -13.94 0.74
N LYS A 31 14.86 -14.44 1.59
CA LYS A 31 14.72 -14.28 3.04
C LYS A 31 15.63 -13.17 3.53
N PRO A 32 15.17 -12.28 4.42
CA PRO A 32 16.02 -11.26 5.00
C PRO A 32 17.18 -11.88 5.78
N GLU A 33 18.38 -11.35 5.57
CA GLU A 33 19.52 -11.70 6.38
C GLU A 33 19.44 -11.01 7.75
N SER A 34 19.93 -11.68 8.80
CA SER A 34 19.97 -11.12 10.15
C SER A 34 21.20 -11.57 10.90
N ASP A 35 21.86 -10.64 11.58
CA ASP A 35 22.96 -10.92 12.52
C ASP A 35 22.47 -11.14 13.97
N GLY A 36 21.16 -11.23 14.17
CA GLY A 36 20.47 -11.32 15.47
C GLY A 36 20.21 -9.96 16.15
N LYS A 37 20.82 -8.88 15.66
CA LYS A 37 20.57 -7.51 16.13
C LYS A 37 19.83 -6.67 15.11
N LYS A 38 20.22 -6.79 13.84
CA LYS A 38 19.57 -6.11 12.71
C LYS A 38 19.07 -7.11 11.69
N ILE A 39 18.07 -6.70 10.95
CA ILE A 39 17.45 -7.44 9.86
C ILE A 39 17.64 -6.60 8.60
N GLU A 40 18.25 -7.17 7.57
CA GLU A 40 18.45 -6.46 6.31
C GLU A 40 17.17 -6.46 5.46
N THR A 41 16.93 -5.38 4.73
CA THR A 41 15.80 -5.28 3.80
C THR A 41 16.04 -6.10 2.54
N ILE A 42 14.97 -6.63 1.95
CA ILE A 42 15.00 -7.18 0.60
C ILE A 42 15.01 -6.02 -0.39
N LYS A 43 16.03 -5.99 -1.27
CA LYS A 43 16.21 -4.93 -2.28
C LYS A 43 15.73 -5.40 -3.64
N LYS A 44 14.72 -4.76 -4.19
CA LYS A 44 14.20 -5.05 -5.54
C LYS A 44 13.52 -3.83 -6.15
N TYR A 45 13.66 -3.62 -7.44
CA TYR A 45 13.09 -2.47 -8.20
C TYR A 45 13.45 -1.10 -7.62
N GLY A 46 14.61 -0.96 -6.96
CA GLY A 46 15.01 0.27 -6.29
C GLY A 46 14.34 0.51 -4.93
N LEU A 47 13.58 -0.46 -4.45
CA LEU A 47 12.94 -0.43 -3.14
C LEU A 47 13.76 -1.19 -2.10
N SER A 48 13.71 -0.74 -0.85
CA SER A 48 14.10 -1.50 0.34
C SER A 48 12.83 -1.98 1.02
N THR A 49 12.54 -3.29 0.97
CA THR A 49 11.25 -3.83 1.43
C THR A 49 11.40 -4.73 2.64
N MET A 50 10.40 -4.70 3.52
CA MET A 50 10.25 -5.63 4.62
C MET A 50 8.79 -6.04 4.77
N SER A 51 8.58 -7.34 4.97
CA SER A 51 7.26 -7.94 5.18
C SER A 51 7.42 -9.20 6.03
N MET A 52 6.42 -9.48 6.84
CA MET A 52 6.34 -10.79 7.52
C MET A 52 6.23 -11.95 6.53
N GLY A 53 5.71 -11.71 5.33
CA GLY A 53 5.63 -12.70 4.27
C GLY A 53 6.99 -13.25 3.81
N TYR A 54 8.11 -12.54 4.05
CA TYR A 54 9.45 -13.09 3.82
C TYR A 54 9.90 -14.10 4.88
N MET A 55 9.30 -14.06 6.08
CA MET A 55 9.71 -14.84 7.24
C MET A 55 8.80 -16.06 7.47
N VAL A 56 7.59 -16.04 6.92
CA VAL A 56 6.61 -17.13 7.06
C VAL A 56 6.86 -18.16 5.98
N ASN A 57 6.80 -19.44 6.35
CA ASN A 57 6.83 -20.54 5.40
C ASN A 57 5.38 -20.93 5.07
N ASP A 58 5.04 -20.97 3.78
CA ASP A 58 3.70 -21.37 3.32
C ASP A 58 3.28 -22.75 3.82
N GLU A 59 4.26 -23.63 4.08
CA GLU A 59 4.03 -25.01 4.56
C GLU A 59 3.67 -25.09 6.05
N ASN A 60 3.99 -24.05 6.85
CA ASN A 60 3.74 -24.02 8.30
C ASN A 60 3.11 -22.67 8.69
N PRO A 61 1.79 -22.52 8.55
CA PRO A 61 1.13 -21.28 8.90
C PRO A 61 1.27 -20.97 10.40
N ILE A 62 1.79 -19.79 10.71
CA ILE A 62 1.89 -19.32 12.08
C ILE A 62 0.53 -18.78 12.51
N ILE A 63 0.03 -19.27 13.64
CA ILE A 63 -1.18 -18.71 14.25
C ILE A 63 -0.80 -17.43 15.01
N TRP A 64 -0.99 -16.30 14.36
CA TRP A 64 -0.73 -14.99 14.94
C TRP A 64 -1.73 -14.63 16.04
N ARG A 65 -1.23 -14.30 17.22
CA ARG A 65 -2.02 -13.75 18.34
C ARG A 65 -1.62 -12.30 18.55
N GLY A 66 -2.53 -11.47 19.07
CA GLY A 66 -2.35 -10.03 19.18
C GLY A 66 -0.98 -9.59 19.71
N LEU A 67 -0.51 -10.18 20.82
CA LEU A 67 0.82 -9.87 21.38
C LEU A 67 1.99 -10.25 20.44
N MET A 68 1.85 -11.33 19.67
CA MET A 68 2.88 -11.74 18.68
C MET A 68 2.91 -10.77 17.52
N VAL A 69 1.75 -10.34 17.03
CA VAL A 69 1.61 -9.34 15.97
C VAL A 69 2.28 -8.03 16.39
N MET A 70 1.98 -7.56 17.59
CA MET A 70 2.56 -6.34 18.15
C MET A 70 4.08 -6.42 18.29
N LYS A 71 4.59 -7.59 18.74
CA LYS A 71 6.03 -7.82 18.83
C LYS A 71 6.68 -7.80 17.44
N ALA A 72 6.09 -8.48 16.46
CA ALA A 72 6.61 -8.53 15.09
C ALA A 72 6.67 -7.12 14.45
N ILE A 73 5.61 -6.33 14.59
CA ILE A 73 5.60 -4.94 14.12
C ILE A 73 6.69 -4.11 14.79
N ASN A 74 6.84 -4.22 16.10
CA ASN A 74 7.89 -3.53 16.82
C ASN A 74 9.29 -3.92 16.31
N GLU A 75 9.52 -5.20 16.06
CA GLU A 75 10.78 -5.66 15.50
C GLU A 75 11.03 -5.15 14.08
N MET A 76 10.00 -5.09 13.23
CA MET A 76 10.13 -4.52 11.89
C MET A 76 10.42 -3.02 11.91
N ILE A 77 9.92 -2.28 12.88
CA ILE A 77 10.22 -0.86 13.04
C ILE A 77 11.63 -0.65 13.60
N GLU A 78 12.00 -1.38 14.66
CA GLU A 78 13.19 -1.09 15.47
C GLU A 78 14.44 -1.81 14.98
N LYS A 79 14.30 -3.04 14.42
CA LYS A 79 15.44 -3.89 14.07
C LYS A 79 15.78 -3.90 12.59
N VAL A 80 14.87 -3.49 11.71
CA VAL A 80 15.13 -3.47 10.28
C VAL A 80 16.07 -2.34 9.92
N ASN A 81 17.09 -2.68 9.13
CA ASN A 81 18.06 -1.71 8.61
C ASN A 81 17.48 -1.03 7.36
N TRP A 82 16.72 0.03 7.56
CA TRP A 82 16.13 0.83 6.48
C TRP A 82 17.17 1.70 5.75
N GLY A 83 18.36 1.88 6.33
CA GLY A 83 19.40 2.77 5.79
C GLY A 83 18.94 4.24 5.82
N GLU A 84 19.41 4.98 4.83
CA GLU A 84 19.02 6.39 4.62
C GLU A 84 17.87 6.48 3.61
N ALA A 85 16.67 6.07 4.01
CA ALA A 85 15.49 6.20 3.16
C ALA A 85 15.03 7.66 3.12
N ASP A 86 14.75 8.18 1.91
CA ASP A 86 14.16 9.51 1.72
C ASP A 86 12.67 9.48 2.08
N ILE A 87 11.99 8.37 1.78
CA ILE A 87 10.59 8.16 2.06
C ILE A 87 10.31 6.71 2.48
N MET A 88 9.43 6.55 3.46
CA MET A 88 8.91 5.27 3.91
C MET A 88 7.44 5.15 3.56
N ILE A 89 7.10 4.15 2.77
CA ILE A 89 5.71 3.75 2.51
C ILE A 89 5.36 2.62 3.47
N ILE A 90 4.26 2.77 4.20
CA ILE A 90 3.76 1.76 5.11
C ILE A 90 2.42 1.26 4.56
N ASP A 91 2.40 0.02 4.09
CA ASP A 91 1.18 -0.67 3.72
C ASP A 91 0.48 -1.16 4.99
N MET A 92 -0.56 -0.43 5.37
CA MET A 92 -1.25 -0.62 6.65
C MET A 92 -2.17 -1.84 6.59
N PRO A 93 -2.26 -2.62 7.67
CA PRO A 93 -3.25 -3.70 7.73
C PRO A 93 -4.67 -3.16 7.64
N PRO A 94 -5.65 -3.98 7.22
CA PRO A 94 -7.04 -3.54 7.12
C PRO A 94 -7.66 -3.21 8.48
N GLY A 95 -8.62 -2.31 8.46
CA GLY A 95 -9.38 -1.91 9.64
C GLY A 95 -8.81 -0.72 10.39
N THR A 96 -9.20 -0.54 11.64
CA THR A 96 -8.85 0.61 12.51
C THR A 96 -8.52 0.15 13.95
N GLY A 97 -7.84 -1.00 14.05
CA GLY A 97 -7.57 -1.67 15.33
C GLY A 97 -6.24 -1.27 15.99
N ASP A 98 -5.82 -2.08 16.95
CA ASP A 98 -4.63 -1.81 17.79
C ASP A 98 -3.33 -1.73 16.99
N VAL A 99 -3.23 -2.45 15.86
CA VAL A 99 -2.04 -2.44 15.02
C VAL A 99 -1.84 -1.07 14.38
N GLN A 100 -2.88 -0.53 13.76
CA GLN A 100 -2.86 0.80 13.13
C GLN A 100 -2.55 1.88 14.17
N LEU A 101 -3.22 1.84 15.32
CA LEU A 101 -2.98 2.79 16.40
C LEU A 101 -1.53 2.72 16.92
N THR A 102 -0.96 1.51 17.03
CA THR A 102 0.42 1.36 17.48
C THR A 102 1.41 1.89 16.44
N LEU A 103 1.19 1.62 15.15
CA LEU A 103 2.02 2.18 14.09
C LEU A 103 2.01 3.71 14.14
N THR A 104 0.84 4.33 14.25
CA THR A 104 0.71 5.80 14.33
C THR A 104 1.30 6.42 15.61
N GLN A 105 1.43 5.65 16.69
CA GLN A 105 2.05 6.12 17.93
C GLN A 105 3.57 5.95 17.94
N LYS A 106 4.09 4.94 17.24
CA LYS A 106 5.52 4.62 17.23
C LYS A 106 6.29 5.27 16.09
N ILE A 107 5.64 5.51 14.98
CA ILE A 107 6.24 6.12 13.79
C ILE A 107 5.66 7.52 13.64
N ASN A 108 6.54 8.49 13.40
CA ASN A 108 6.10 9.83 13.03
C ASN A 108 5.62 9.83 11.57
N ILE A 109 4.34 9.51 11.38
CA ILE A 109 3.71 9.44 10.07
C ILE A 109 3.45 10.85 9.56
N THR A 110 4.02 11.20 8.41
CA THR A 110 3.93 12.54 7.81
C THR A 110 2.55 12.77 7.19
N GLY A 111 1.93 11.72 6.66
CA GLY A 111 0.59 11.77 6.09
C GLY A 111 0.08 10.39 5.72
N SER A 112 -1.18 10.32 5.36
CA SER A 112 -1.87 9.09 4.97
C SER A 112 -2.63 9.28 3.66
N VAL A 113 -2.74 8.21 2.89
CA VAL A 113 -3.59 8.10 1.71
C VAL A 113 -4.57 6.96 1.95
N LEU A 114 -5.84 7.21 1.70
CA LEU A 114 -6.87 6.20 1.82
C LEU A 114 -7.17 5.59 0.46
N VAL A 115 -7.17 4.27 0.38
CA VAL A 115 -7.49 3.54 -0.85
C VAL A 115 -8.83 2.83 -0.67
N SER A 116 -9.73 3.04 -1.62
CA SER A 116 -11.06 2.42 -1.63
C SER A 116 -11.41 1.88 -3.01
N THR A 117 -12.51 1.16 -3.06
CA THR A 117 -13.23 0.86 -4.30
C THR A 117 -14.59 1.57 -4.30
N PRO A 118 -15.30 1.68 -5.44
CA PRO A 118 -16.56 2.42 -5.51
C PRO A 118 -17.72 1.87 -4.65
N GLN A 119 -17.57 0.65 -4.13
CA GLN A 119 -18.64 -0.04 -3.40
C GLN A 119 -18.93 0.61 -2.04
N ASP A 120 -20.21 0.71 -1.68
CA ASP A 120 -20.66 1.27 -0.40
C ASP A 120 -19.96 0.63 0.83
N MET A 121 -19.74 -0.67 0.80
CA MET A 121 -19.09 -1.37 1.90
C MET A 121 -17.63 -0.93 2.11
N ALA A 122 -16.87 -0.71 1.02
CA ALA A 122 -15.51 -0.21 1.09
C ALA A 122 -15.47 1.24 1.61
N LEU A 123 -16.44 2.06 1.22
CA LEU A 123 -16.53 3.46 1.66
C LEU A 123 -16.82 3.59 3.17
N ILE A 124 -17.50 2.63 3.78
CA ILE A 124 -17.67 2.58 5.24
C ILE A 124 -16.32 2.49 5.94
N ASP A 125 -15.41 1.67 5.42
CA ASP A 125 -14.07 1.50 5.99
C ASP A 125 -13.18 2.72 5.72
N VAL A 126 -13.33 3.40 4.58
CA VAL A 126 -12.70 4.71 4.33
C VAL A 126 -13.10 5.71 5.40
N VAL A 127 -14.39 5.86 5.69
CA VAL A 127 -14.87 6.80 6.72
C VAL A 127 -14.33 6.44 8.12
N ARG A 128 -14.18 5.17 8.43
CA ARG A 128 -13.54 4.72 9.69
C ARG A 128 -12.07 5.09 9.71
N GLY A 129 -11.36 4.87 8.60
CA GLY A 129 -9.94 5.24 8.43
C GLY A 129 -9.74 6.75 8.58
N LEU A 130 -10.54 7.59 7.91
CA LEU A 130 -10.53 9.04 8.04
C LEU A 130 -10.60 9.45 9.51
N LYS A 131 -11.64 9.00 10.22
CA LYS A 131 -11.85 9.34 11.64
C LYS A 131 -10.72 8.85 12.55
N MET A 132 -10.11 7.72 12.21
CA MET A 132 -8.95 7.22 12.96
C MET A 132 -7.76 8.15 12.78
N PHE A 133 -7.39 8.50 11.55
CA PHE A 133 -6.24 9.38 11.27
C PHE A 133 -6.45 10.79 11.83
N GLU A 134 -7.66 11.34 11.71
CA GLU A 134 -8.02 12.61 12.37
C GLU A 134 -7.80 12.55 13.90
N LYS A 135 -8.27 11.48 14.53
CA LYS A 135 -8.13 11.29 15.99
C LYS A 135 -6.67 11.20 16.44
N VAL A 136 -5.80 10.57 15.66
CA VAL A 136 -4.37 10.46 15.96
C VAL A 136 -3.55 11.62 15.36
N LYS A 137 -4.21 12.61 14.76
CA LYS A 137 -3.62 13.82 14.17
C LYS A 137 -2.59 13.53 13.05
N VAL A 138 -2.79 12.47 12.29
CA VAL A 138 -2.04 12.20 11.08
C VAL A 138 -2.73 12.92 9.91
N PRO A 139 -2.02 13.79 9.17
CA PRO A 139 -2.58 14.44 8.00
C PRO A 139 -3.09 13.43 6.97
N ILE A 140 -4.17 13.75 6.28
CA ILE A 140 -4.72 12.93 5.21
C ILE A 140 -4.52 13.70 3.92
N TYR A 141 -3.73 13.12 2.98
CA TYR A 141 -3.44 13.75 1.70
C TYR A 141 -4.60 13.61 0.71
N GLY A 142 -5.39 12.53 0.83
CA GLY A 142 -6.55 12.33 0.00
C GLY A 142 -6.95 10.86 -0.12
N ILE A 143 -7.84 10.61 -1.08
CA ILE A 143 -8.45 9.32 -1.34
C ILE A 143 -8.08 8.85 -2.76
N ILE A 144 -7.68 7.59 -2.92
CA ILE A 144 -7.54 6.91 -4.20
C ILE A 144 -8.72 5.97 -4.38
N GLU A 145 -9.49 6.15 -5.45
CA GLU A 145 -10.52 5.20 -5.83
C GLU A 145 -9.93 4.17 -6.79
N ASN A 146 -9.69 2.96 -6.29
CA ASN A 146 -9.20 1.84 -7.07
C ASN A 146 -10.36 1.08 -7.72
N MET A 147 -10.14 0.47 -8.89
CA MET A 147 -11.17 -0.24 -9.67
C MET A 147 -12.38 0.64 -9.99
N SER A 148 -12.14 1.94 -10.19
CA SER A 148 -13.18 2.96 -10.39
C SER A 148 -14.04 2.68 -11.63
N TYR A 149 -13.41 2.25 -12.70
CA TYR A 149 -14.04 1.93 -13.98
C TYR A 149 -13.25 0.87 -14.74
N PHE A 150 -13.85 0.33 -15.77
CA PHE A 150 -13.22 -0.59 -16.72
C PHE A 150 -13.37 -0.04 -18.14
N VAL A 151 -12.31 -0.05 -18.91
CA VAL A 151 -12.35 0.31 -20.32
C VAL A 151 -12.33 -0.97 -21.16
N ALA A 152 -13.39 -1.21 -21.91
CA ALA A 152 -13.48 -2.38 -22.79
C ALA A 152 -12.44 -2.25 -23.92
N PRO A 153 -11.53 -3.22 -24.09
CA PRO A 153 -10.41 -3.10 -25.03
C PRO A 153 -10.84 -3.11 -26.50
N ASP A 154 -12.01 -3.64 -26.81
CA ASP A 154 -12.57 -3.75 -28.17
C ASP A 154 -13.29 -2.47 -28.62
N THR A 155 -13.94 -1.76 -27.71
CA THR A 155 -14.79 -0.60 -28.02
C THR A 155 -14.29 0.71 -27.44
N GLY A 156 -13.34 0.66 -26.46
CA GLY A 156 -12.91 1.83 -25.70
C GLY A 156 -13.99 2.40 -24.76
N LYS A 157 -15.13 1.71 -24.62
CA LYS A 157 -16.23 2.18 -23.78
C LYS A 157 -15.92 1.94 -22.30
N GLU A 158 -16.18 2.95 -21.48
CA GLU A 158 -16.08 2.86 -20.04
C GLU A 158 -17.31 2.24 -19.40
N TYR A 159 -17.08 1.37 -18.41
CA TYR A 159 -18.10 0.71 -17.62
C TYR A 159 -17.80 0.88 -16.14
N GLN A 160 -18.80 1.28 -15.38
CA GLN A 160 -18.74 1.30 -13.91
C GLN A 160 -19.17 -0.07 -13.38
N LEU A 161 -18.22 -0.98 -13.22
CA LEU A 161 -18.48 -2.37 -12.85
C LEU A 161 -19.19 -2.51 -11.48
N TYR A 162 -19.02 -1.54 -10.60
CA TYR A 162 -19.56 -1.54 -9.25
C TYR A 162 -20.67 -0.49 -9.05
N GLY A 163 -21.25 0.00 -10.16
CA GLY A 163 -22.26 1.05 -10.15
C GLY A 163 -21.69 2.46 -9.96
N GLU A 164 -22.56 3.42 -9.71
CA GLU A 164 -22.17 4.81 -9.50
C GLU A 164 -21.36 4.98 -8.20
N SER A 165 -20.20 5.60 -8.33
CA SER A 165 -19.31 5.84 -7.18
C SER A 165 -19.88 6.93 -6.27
N LYS A 166 -19.77 6.70 -4.96
CA LYS A 166 -20.08 7.70 -3.93
C LYS A 166 -18.81 8.25 -3.27
N THR A 167 -17.62 7.92 -3.79
CA THR A 167 -16.34 8.39 -3.25
C THR A 167 -16.26 9.91 -3.28
N GLU A 168 -16.73 10.54 -4.36
CA GLU A 168 -16.77 12.00 -4.49
C GLU A 168 -17.60 12.66 -3.39
N ALA A 169 -18.78 12.12 -3.12
CA ALA A 169 -19.66 12.65 -2.06
C ALA A 169 -19.03 12.52 -0.66
N ILE A 170 -18.22 11.48 -0.44
CA ILE A 170 -17.47 11.32 0.82
C ILE A 170 -16.30 12.29 0.86
N ALA A 171 -15.54 12.41 -0.21
CA ALA A 171 -14.40 13.33 -0.31
C ALA A 171 -14.87 14.78 -0.06
N GLU A 172 -15.92 15.22 -0.72
CA GLU A 172 -16.54 16.54 -0.52
C GLU A 172 -17.03 16.74 0.90
N LYS A 173 -17.74 15.76 1.46
CA LYS A 173 -18.29 15.83 2.83
C LYS A 173 -17.22 16.03 3.91
N TYR A 174 -16.05 15.44 3.72
CA TYR A 174 -14.95 15.49 4.69
C TYR A 174 -13.83 16.44 4.29
N ASP A 175 -14.02 17.19 3.18
CA ASP A 175 -13.05 18.17 2.65
C ASP A 175 -11.68 17.55 2.31
N TYR A 176 -11.71 16.38 1.65
CA TYR A 176 -10.52 15.71 1.15
C TYR A 176 -10.54 15.58 -0.37
N GLU A 177 -9.36 15.57 -0.97
CA GLU A 177 -9.17 15.44 -2.41
C GLU A 177 -9.22 13.97 -2.87
N ILE A 178 -9.71 13.73 -4.08
CA ILE A 178 -9.52 12.46 -4.79
C ILE A 178 -8.24 12.57 -5.61
N LEU A 179 -7.20 11.90 -5.14
CA LEU A 179 -5.86 11.92 -5.77
C LEU A 179 -5.85 11.19 -7.11
N ALA A 180 -6.60 10.10 -7.23
CA ALA A 180 -6.74 9.37 -8.47
C ALA A 180 -7.98 8.47 -8.49
N LYS A 181 -8.49 8.21 -9.71
CA LYS A 181 -9.47 7.15 -10.01
C LYS A 181 -8.82 6.14 -10.94
N LEU A 182 -8.34 5.04 -10.36
CA LEU A 182 -7.64 3.99 -11.08
C LEU A 182 -8.62 3.00 -11.73
N PRO A 183 -8.44 2.64 -12.99
CA PRO A 183 -9.29 1.65 -13.63
C PRO A 183 -9.04 0.24 -13.11
N HIS A 184 -10.01 -0.64 -13.29
CA HIS A 184 -9.77 -2.07 -13.29
C HIS A 184 -9.01 -2.42 -14.59
N ASP A 185 -7.73 -2.71 -14.46
CA ASP A 185 -6.84 -2.93 -15.59
C ASP A 185 -6.28 -4.37 -15.60
N PRO A 186 -6.59 -5.17 -16.64
CA PRO A 186 -6.14 -6.56 -16.72
C PRO A 186 -4.62 -6.71 -16.77
N LEU A 187 -3.91 -5.76 -17.41
CA LEU A 187 -2.45 -5.82 -17.49
C LEU A 187 -1.81 -5.54 -16.13
N LEU A 188 -2.33 -4.55 -15.39
CA LEU A 188 -1.90 -4.29 -14.02
C LEU A 188 -2.05 -5.55 -13.16
N MET A 189 -3.22 -6.19 -13.22
CA MET A 189 -3.49 -7.41 -12.47
C MET A 189 -2.53 -8.54 -12.85
N GLU A 190 -2.34 -8.78 -14.15
CA GLU A 190 -1.42 -9.79 -14.66
C GLU A 190 0.02 -9.56 -14.19
N GLN A 191 0.50 -8.32 -14.23
CA GLN A 191 1.85 -7.99 -13.80
C GLN A 191 2.01 -8.11 -12.27
N CYS A 192 1.02 -7.70 -11.48
CA CYS A 192 1.02 -7.92 -10.03
C CYS A 192 1.10 -9.41 -9.68
N GLU A 193 0.35 -10.29 -10.37
CA GLU A 193 0.41 -11.74 -10.16
C GLU A 193 1.79 -12.33 -10.52
N LYS A 194 2.48 -11.76 -11.51
CA LYS A 194 3.84 -12.14 -11.91
C LYS A 194 4.93 -11.55 -11.00
N GLY A 195 4.57 -10.66 -10.08
CA GLY A 195 5.51 -9.96 -9.21
C GLY A 195 6.34 -8.89 -9.94
N HIS A 196 5.74 -8.24 -10.93
CA HIS A 196 6.36 -7.20 -11.73
C HIS A 196 5.59 -5.88 -11.56
N PRO A 197 6.20 -4.81 -11.02
CA PRO A 197 5.56 -3.50 -11.00
C PRO A 197 5.28 -2.99 -12.42
N LEU A 198 4.02 -2.64 -12.69
CA LEU A 198 3.61 -2.19 -14.02
C LEU A 198 4.43 -0.98 -14.50
N THR A 199 4.67 -0.02 -13.62
CA THR A 199 5.45 1.19 -13.90
C THR A 199 6.91 0.90 -14.29
N ASP A 200 7.43 -0.28 -13.92
CA ASP A 200 8.79 -0.68 -14.28
C ASP A 200 8.86 -1.25 -15.71
N LEU A 201 7.90 -2.07 -16.08
CA LEU A 201 7.91 -2.75 -17.39
C LEU A 201 7.18 -1.96 -18.49
N PHE A 202 6.11 -1.26 -18.13
CA PHE A 202 5.24 -0.54 -19.06
C PHE A 202 5.03 0.91 -18.62
N PRO A 203 6.10 1.74 -18.59
CA PRO A 203 6.00 3.10 -18.08
C PRO A 203 5.03 3.98 -18.88
N GLU A 204 4.87 3.72 -20.19
CA GLU A 204 3.98 4.47 -21.09
C GLU A 204 2.50 4.03 -20.98
N HIS A 205 2.21 3.00 -20.22
CA HIS A 205 0.85 2.54 -20.03
C HIS A 205 0.05 3.57 -19.23
N LYS A 206 -1.23 3.80 -19.59
CA LYS A 206 -2.10 4.82 -18.96
C LYS A 206 -2.09 4.71 -17.43
N VAL A 207 -2.24 3.51 -16.88
CA VAL A 207 -2.23 3.30 -15.43
C VAL A 207 -0.87 3.61 -14.82
N SER A 208 0.23 3.28 -15.52
CA SER A 208 1.58 3.66 -15.07
C SER A 208 1.76 5.17 -15.00
N GLN A 209 1.26 5.91 -15.98
CA GLN A 209 1.31 7.36 -15.98
C GLN A 209 0.53 7.94 -14.79
N MET A 210 -0.66 7.41 -14.48
CA MET A 210 -1.41 7.82 -13.30
C MET A 210 -0.62 7.62 -11.99
N PHE A 211 0.11 6.50 -11.85
CA PHE A 211 0.98 6.27 -10.69
C PHE A 211 2.21 7.18 -10.67
N ILE A 212 2.69 7.61 -11.84
CA ILE A 212 3.82 8.55 -11.95
C ILE A 212 3.35 9.95 -11.54
N GLU A 213 2.20 10.39 -12.04
CA GLU A 213 1.55 11.65 -11.68
C GLU A 213 1.30 11.74 -10.17
N MET A 214 0.65 10.72 -9.57
CA MET A 214 0.47 10.69 -8.12
C MET A 214 1.78 10.78 -7.32
N ALA A 215 2.87 10.23 -7.85
CA ALA A 215 4.19 10.35 -7.21
C ALA A 215 4.81 11.75 -7.37
N GLU A 216 4.21 12.65 -8.15
CA GLU A 216 4.61 14.05 -8.27
C GLU A 216 4.00 14.92 -7.17
N ASP A 217 2.83 14.50 -6.67
CA ASP A 217 2.07 15.24 -5.67
C ASP A 217 2.45 14.87 -4.23
N ILE A 218 3.26 13.82 -4.05
CA ILE A 218 3.79 13.35 -2.76
C ILE A 218 5.23 13.83 -2.55
#